data_6cb7ff21d1b76fd568e608e16524ff80
#
_entry.id   6cb7ff21d1b76fd568e608e16524ff80
#
_cell.length_a   1.000
_cell.length_b   1.000
_cell.length_c   1.000
_cell.angle_alpha   90.00
_cell.angle_beta   90.00
_cell.angle_gamma   90.00
#
_symmetry.space_group_name_H-M   'P 1'
#
loop_
_entity.id
_entity.type
_entity.pdbx_description
1 polymer ?
#
loop_
_entity_poly.entity_id
_entity_poly.type
_entity_poly.pdbx_seq_one_letter_code
_entity_poly.pdbx_strand_id
1 'polypeptide(L)'
;MKISAQLSVIGVLSIAVFSSMAANVTQVNRYATVANKPLAAQINPLITIQQVHFPQEVQTIGQAVEWWLKFSGFSLVSKEKQPETLQTVMHQALPQIDRNLGPLTVKDGLEVLVGQQSFVLIEDPLLRQVNFKLKAGVRNGGKS
;
A
#
# COMPACT_ATOMS: atom_id res chain seq x y z
N MET A 1 -59.91 -58.42 15.40
CA MET A 1 -59.31 -57.02 15.44
C MET A 1 -57.86 -57.11 15.04
N LYS A 2 -57.57 -56.63 13.88
CA LYS A 2 -56.17 -56.53 13.45
C LYS A 2 -55.72 -55.11 13.65
N ILE A 3 -54.81 -54.93 14.57
CA ILE A 3 -54.14 -53.63 14.77
C ILE A 3 -52.93 -53.63 13.85
N SER A 4 -52.99 -52.89 12.76
CA SER A 4 -51.84 -52.64 11.89
C SER A 4 -50.99 -51.51 12.51
N ALA A 5 -49.89 -51.89 13.11
CA ALA A 5 -48.89 -50.92 13.50
C ALA A 5 -48.20 -50.41 12.27
N GLN A 6 -48.49 -49.19 11.88
CA GLN A 6 -47.69 -48.48 10.86
C GLN A 6 -46.43 -47.99 11.52
N LEU A 7 -45.31 -48.61 11.21
CA LEU A 7 -44.01 -48.08 11.53
C LEU A 7 -43.72 -46.90 10.57
N SER A 8 -43.84 -45.69 11.09
CA SER A 8 -43.34 -44.50 10.40
C SER A 8 -41.83 -44.47 10.58
N VAL A 9 -41.13 -44.87 9.53
CA VAL A 9 -39.69 -44.63 9.44
C VAL A 9 -39.48 -43.16 9.09
N ILE A 10 -39.18 -42.34 10.10
CA ILE A 10 -38.74 -40.98 9.89
C ILE A 10 -37.29 -41.05 9.45
N GLY A 11 -37.08 -41.00 8.14
CA GLY A 11 -35.75 -40.83 7.57
C GLY A 11 -35.22 -39.41 7.93
N VAL A 12 -34.30 -39.34 8.87
CA VAL A 12 -33.56 -38.11 9.10
C VAL A 12 -32.61 -37.90 7.93
N LEU A 13 -33.00 -37.02 7.02
CA LEU A 13 -32.14 -36.59 5.92
C LEU A 13 -31.09 -35.63 6.49
N SER A 14 -29.93 -36.16 6.83
CA SER A 14 -28.78 -35.35 7.21
C SER A 14 -28.29 -34.61 5.97
N ILE A 15 -28.68 -33.33 5.84
CA ILE A 15 -28.09 -32.44 4.84
C ILE A 15 -26.70 -32.07 5.33
N ALA A 16 -25.69 -32.78 4.84
CA ALA A 16 -24.33 -32.37 5.03
C ALA A 16 -24.10 -31.09 4.20
N VAL A 17 -24.08 -29.95 4.86
CA VAL A 17 -23.68 -28.68 4.27
C VAL A 17 -22.17 -28.75 4.10
N PHE A 18 -21.72 -29.17 2.93
CA PHE A 18 -20.32 -28.97 2.55
C PHE A 18 -20.11 -27.49 2.28
N SER A 19 -19.50 -26.80 3.23
CA SER A 19 -18.94 -25.49 2.99
C SER A 19 -17.82 -25.64 1.96
N SER A 20 -18.12 -25.49 0.69
CA SER A 20 -17.09 -25.38 -0.34
C SER A 20 -16.33 -24.09 -0.08
N MET A 21 -15.18 -24.19 0.55
CA MET A 21 -14.20 -23.11 0.51
C MET A 21 -13.83 -22.93 -0.97
N ALA A 22 -14.30 -21.83 -1.57
CA ALA A 22 -13.87 -21.45 -2.89
C ALA A 22 -12.36 -21.26 -2.86
N ALA A 23 -11.62 -22.24 -3.34
CA ALA A 23 -10.18 -22.12 -3.48
C ALA A 23 -9.91 -20.99 -4.48
N ASN A 24 -9.10 -20.00 -4.06
CA ASN A 24 -8.75 -18.84 -4.88
C ASN A 24 -7.70 -19.27 -5.93
N VAL A 25 -8.10 -20.18 -6.80
CA VAL A 25 -7.25 -20.75 -7.86
C VAL A 25 -7.94 -20.59 -9.22
N THR A 26 -7.18 -20.19 -10.21
CA THR A 26 -7.62 -20.13 -11.60
C THR A 26 -6.97 -21.27 -12.38
N GLN A 27 -7.79 -22.08 -13.06
CA GLN A 27 -7.28 -23.13 -13.93
C GLN A 27 -6.75 -22.51 -15.23
N VAL A 28 -5.45 -22.59 -15.45
CA VAL A 28 -4.76 -22.02 -16.62
C VAL A 28 -4.69 -23.02 -17.77
N ASN A 29 -4.67 -24.32 -17.48
CA ASN A 29 -4.65 -25.39 -18.47
C ASN A 29 -5.26 -26.65 -17.85
N ARG A 30 -5.54 -27.68 -18.67
CA ARG A 30 -6.12 -28.95 -18.20
C ARG A 30 -5.35 -29.61 -17.04
N TYR A 31 -4.07 -29.28 -16.90
CA TYR A 31 -3.16 -29.90 -15.92
C TYR A 31 -2.45 -28.91 -15.00
N ALA A 32 -2.76 -27.63 -15.08
CA ALA A 32 -2.11 -26.62 -14.25
C ALA A 32 -3.14 -25.72 -13.56
N THR A 33 -2.99 -25.56 -12.26
CA THR A 33 -3.72 -24.57 -11.47
C THR A 33 -2.73 -23.55 -10.92
N VAL A 34 -3.07 -22.28 -11.02
CA VAL A 34 -2.28 -21.17 -10.44
C VAL A 34 -3.07 -20.58 -9.28
N ALA A 35 -2.42 -20.42 -8.14
CA ALA A 35 -3.01 -19.74 -7.00
C ALA A 35 -3.30 -18.28 -7.36
N ASN A 36 -4.57 -17.89 -7.30
CA ASN A 36 -5.03 -16.54 -7.62
C ASN A 36 -4.89 -15.65 -6.37
N LYS A 37 -3.64 -15.44 -5.93
CA LYS A 37 -3.32 -14.53 -4.82
C LYS A 37 -2.87 -13.19 -5.39
N PRO A 38 -3.42 -12.06 -4.93
CA PRO A 38 -2.93 -10.75 -5.33
C PRO A 38 -1.44 -10.61 -4.99
N LEU A 39 -0.67 -10.02 -5.88
CA LEU A 39 0.70 -9.65 -5.59
C LEU A 39 0.72 -8.58 -4.49
N ALA A 40 1.79 -8.56 -3.69
CA ALA A 40 1.94 -7.57 -2.62
C ALA A 40 1.80 -6.13 -3.13
N ALA A 41 2.33 -5.83 -4.31
CA ALA A 41 2.19 -4.52 -4.96
C ALA A 41 0.75 -4.19 -5.40
N GLN A 42 -0.10 -5.18 -5.64
CA GLN A 42 -1.53 -4.98 -5.92
C GLN A 42 -2.31 -4.63 -4.65
N ILE A 43 -1.87 -5.14 -3.51
CA ILE A 43 -2.45 -4.85 -2.19
C ILE A 43 -1.97 -3.48 -1.70
N ASN A 44 -0.66 -3.22 -1.82
CA ASN A 44 -0.03 -1.97 -1.41
C ASN A 44 0.75 -1.35 -2.59
N PRO A 45 0.19 -0.35 -3.26
CA PRO A 45 0.86 0.34 -4.38
C PRO A 45 2.18 1.01 -4.01
N LEU A 46 2.42 1.32 -2.74
CA LEU A 46 3.66 1.97 -2.29
C LEU A 46 4.90 1.06 -2.40
N ILE A 47 4.72 -0.25 -2.50
CA ILE A 47 5.82 -1.20 -2.73
C ILE A 47 6.02 -1.56 -4.21
N THR A 48 5.27 -0.92 -5.11
CA THR A 48 5.49 -1.06 -6.56
C THR A 48 6.82 -0.43 -6.94
N ILE A 49 7.63 -1.18 -7.69
CA ILE A 49 8.91 -0.68 -8.22
C ILE A 49 8.63 0.18 -9.44
N GLN A 50 9.15 1.38 -9.44
CA GLN A 50 9.00 2.35 -10.52
C GLN A 50 10.32 3.05 -10.82
N GLN A 51 10.45 3.49 -12.05
CA GLN A 51 11.45 4.46 -12.46
C GLN A 51 10.72 5.74 -12.83
N VAL A 52 11.12 6.86 -12.25
CA VAL A 52 10.42 8.12 -12.38
C VAL A 52 11.34 9.18 -12.98
N HIS A 53 10.79 9.92 -13.93
CA HIS A 53 11.40 11.12 -14.49
C HIS A 53 10.47 12.30 -14.22
N PHE A 54 10.90 13.21 -13.35
CA PHE A 54 10.08 14.38 -13.03
C PHE A 54 10.17 15.42 -14.14
N PRO A 55 9.03 15.91 -14.65
CA PRO A 55 9.02 16.95 -15.66
C PRO A 55 9.56 18.28 -15.12
N GLN A 56 9.91 19.22 -15.98
CA GLN A 56 10.52 20.49 -15.61
C GLN A 56 9.60 21.38 -14.75
N GLU A 57 8.29 21.21 -14.84
CA GLU A 57 7.30 21.93 -14.05
C GLU A 57 7.38 21.57 -12.54
N VAL A 58 7.91 20.37 -12.23
CA VAL A 58 8.17 19.95 -10.85
C VAL A 58 9.47 20.57 -10.38
N GLN A 59 9.39 21.59 -9.55
CA GLN A 59 10.55 22.40 -9.13
C GLN A 59 10.94 22.19 -7.67
N THR A 60 9.99 21.78 -6.81
CA THR A 60 10.23 21.57 -5.38
C THR A 60 10.10 20.11 -5.00
N ILE A 61 10.70 19.74 -3.85
CA ILE A 61 10.58 18.38 -3.30
C ILE A 61 9.11 18.06 -3.01
N GLY A 62 8.35 19.00 -2.45
CA GLY A 62 6.92 18.83 -2.18
C GLY A 62 6.11 18.53 -3.44
N GLN A 63 6.38 19.26 -4.52
CA GLN A 63 5.74 18.99 -5.83
C GLN A 63 6.09 17.61 -6.37
N ALA A 64 7.34 17.17 -6.20
CA ALA A 64 7.78 15.85 -6.62
C ALA A 64 7.07 14.74 -5.83
N VAL A 65 6.94 14.89 -4.53
CA VAL A 65 6.20 13.96 -3.66
C VAL A 65 4.74 13.87 -4.08
N GLU A 66 4.06 14.99 -4.24
CA GLU A 66 2.66 15.03 -4.68
C GLU A 66 2.48 14.45 -6.08
N TRP A 67 3.38 14.76 -6.99
CA TRP A 67 3.36 14.24 -8.37
C TRP A 67 3.48 12.71 -8.39
N TRP A 68 4.38 12.17 -7.59
CA TRP A 68 4.55 10.71 -7.52
C TRP A 68 3.38 10.01 -6.84
N LEU A 69 2.84 10.60 -5.77
CA LEU A 69 1.67 10.06 -5.06
C LEU A 69 0.39 10.06 -5.90
N LYS A 70 0.27 10.99 -6.85
CA LYS A 70 -0.95 11.16 -7.66
C LYS A 70 -1.45 9.87 -8.31
N PHE A 71 -0.55 8.98 -8.71
CA PHE A 71 -0.89 7.73 -9.38
C PHE A 71 -0.84 6.51 -8.45
N SER A 72 -0.46 6.69 -7.21
CA SER A 72 -0.37 5.59 -6.22
C SER A 72 -1.69 5.31 -5.51
N GLY A 73 -2.66 6.20 -5.63
CA GLY A 73 -3.90 6.14 -4.85
C GLY A 73 -3.75 6.55 -3.39
N PHE A 74 -2.59 7.10 -3.03
CA PHE A 74 -2.32 7.73 -1.73
C PHE A 74 -2.22 9.23 -1.87
N SER A 75 -2.46 9.95 -0.78
CA SER A 75 -2.27 11.39 -0.67
C SER A 75 -1.41 11.73 0.53
N LEU A 76 -0.75 12.89 0.47
CA LEU A 76 -0.02 13.40 1.63
C LEU A 76 -1.02 13.94 2.67
N VAL A 77 -0.75 13.70 3.96
CA VAL A 77 -1.57 14.28 5.03
C VAL A 77 -1.56 15.80 4.98
N SER A 78 -2.58 16.43 5.54
CA SER A 78 -2.68 17.88 5.61
C SER A 78 -1.47 18.50 6.35
N LYS A 79 -1.13 19.73 6.01
CA LYS A 79 0.05 20.43 6.53
C LYS A 79 0.09 20.49 8.06
N GLU A 80 -1.08 20.59 8.70
CA GLU A 80 -1.22 20.66 10.16
C GLU A 80 -0.76 19.37 10.87
N LYS A 81 -0.81 18.25 10.15
CA LYS A 81 -0.38 16.92 10.65
C LYS A 81 1.05 16.57 10.29
N GLN A 82 1.72 17.43 9.51
CA GLN A 82 3.10 17.22 9.09
C GLN A 82 4.06 17.83 10.12
N PRO A 83 5.24 17.20 10.35
CA PRO A 83 6.31 17.84 11.12
C PRO A 83 6.76 19.15 10.47
N GLU A 84 7.08 20.17 11.26
CA GLU A 84 7.59 21.46 10.73
C GLU A 84 8.88 21.29 9.91
N THR A 85 9.74 20.40 10.34
CA THR A 85 10.97 20.07 9.62
C THR A 85 10.69 19.50 8.23
N LEU A 86 9.63 18.72 8.08
CA LEU A 86 9.19 18.21 6.78
C LEU A 86 8.73 19.34 5.87
N GLN A 87 7.97 20.30 6.39
CA GLN A 87 7.51 21.44 5.60
C GLN A 87 8.68 22.27 5.05
N THR A 88 9.74 22.45 5.84
CA THR A 88 10.96 23.10 5.38
C THR A 88 11.59 22.37 4.21
N VAL A 89 11.68 21.03 4.28
CA VAL A 89 12.23 20.21 3.20
C VAL A 89 11.35 20.27 1.96
N MET A 90 10.03 20.22 2.13
CA MET A 90 9.07 20.25 1.01
C MET A 90 9.17 21.53 0.17
N HIS A 91 9.58 22.65 0.77
CA HIS A 91 9.76 23.92 0.05
C HIS A 91 11.13 24.05 -0.64
N GLN A 92 12.06 23.13 -0.40
CA GLN A 92 13.37 23.15 -1.06
C GLN A 92 13.26 22.79 -2.54
N ALA A 93 14.19 23.31 -3.32
CA ALA A 93 14.28 22.98 -4.73
C ALA A 93 14.61 21.49 -4.94
N LEU A 94 13.98 20.88 -5.93
CA LEU A 94 14.28 19.50 -6.31
C LEU A 94 15.70 19.40 -6.87
N PRO A 95 16.60 18.62 -6.26
CA PRO A 95 17.96 18.43 -6.79
C PRO A 95 17.93 17.82 -8.19
N GLN A 96 18.86 18.23 -9.04
CA GLN A 96 18.92 17.70 -10.40
C GLN A 96 19.15 16.19 -10.45
N ILE A 97 19.88 15.64 -9.48
CA ILE A 97 20.14 14.21 -9.38
C ILE A 97 18.85 13.43 -9.08
N ASP A 98 17.90 14.02 -8.36
CA ASP A 98 16.64 13.41 -7.96
C ASP A 98 15.56 13.52 -9.04
N ARG A 99 15.82 14.19 -10.15
CA ARG A 99 14.89 14.25 -11.28
C ARG A 99 14.70 12.91 -11.98
N ASN A 100 15.67 12.01 -11.85
CA ASN A 100 15.60 10.65 -12.35
C ASN A 100 15.82 9.70 -11.18
N LEU A 101 14.75 9.12 -10.67
CA LEU A 101 14.81 8.17 -9.56
C LEU A 101 14.38 6.78 -9.99
N GLY A 102 15.07 5.79 -9.51
CA GLY A 102 14.71 4.42 -9.68
C GLY A 102 15.73 3.59 -10.48
N PRO A 103 15.41 2.29 -10.62
CA PRO A 103 14.20 1.61 -10.12
C PRO A 103 14.16 1.51 -8.59
N LEU A 104 13.12 2.04 -7.98
CA LEU A 104 12.87 2.04 -6.52
C LEU A 104 11.40 1.75 -6.25
N THR A 105 11.09 1.25 -5.05
CA THR A 105 9.69 1.26 -4.61
C THR A 105 9.22 2.71 -4.46
N VAL A 106 7.92 2.95 -4.64
CA VAL A 106 7.34 4.29 -4.42
C VAL A 106 7.71 4.80 -3.03
N LYS A 107 7.59 3.95 -2.01
CA LYS A 107 7.96 4.27 -0.63
C LYS A 107 9.41 4.71 -0.51
N ASP A 108 10.35 3.91 -1.00
CA ASP A 108 11.78 4.22 -0.91
C ASP A 108 12.13 5.50 -1.68
N GLY A 109 11.54 5.67 -2.85
CA GLY A 109 11.74 6.88 -3.65
C GLY A 109 11.21 8.14 -2.99
N LEU A 110 10.06 8.07 -2.33
CA LEU A 110 9.53 9.19 -1.55
C LEU A 110 10.42 9.50 -0.34
N GLU A 111 10.98 8.49 0.32
CA GLU A 111 11.95 8.68 1.40
C GLU A 111 13.26 9.31 0.91
N VAL A 112 13.73 8.94 -0.29
CA VAL A 112 14.90 9.57 -0.92
C VAL A 112 14.65 11.05 -1.18
N LEU A 113 13.49 11.42 -1.72
CA LEU A 113 13.14 12.82 -2.00
C LEU A 113 13.18 13.71 -0.76
N VAL A 114 12.66 13.25 0.35
CA VAL A 114 12.62 14.03 1.61
C VAL A 114 13.89 13.87 2.46
N GLY A 115 14.73 12.89 2.15
CA GLY A 115 15.94 12.57 2.88
C GLY A 115 15.79 11.32 3.74
N GLN A 116 16.14 10.18 3.17
CA GLN A 116 16.00 8.85 3.81
C GLN A 116 16.80 8.71 5.11
N GLN A 117 17.80 9.55 5.34
CA GLN A 117 18.57 9.53 6.60
C GLN A 117 17.81 10.20 7.75
N SER A 118 16.96 11.16 7.42
CA SER A 118 16.24 11.98 8.40
C SER A 118 14.80 11.56 8.59
N PHE A 119 14.16 11.04 7.57
CA PHE A 119 12.75 10.73 7.58
C PHE A 119 12.46 9.27 7.25
N VAL A 120 11.36 8.78 7.78
CA VAL A 120 10.73 7.50 7.43
C VAL A 120 9.28 7.74 7.05
N LEU A 121 8.83 7.11 5.98
CA LEU A 121 7.45 7.19 5.52
C LEU A 121 6.56 6.31 6.40
N ILE A 122 5.45 6.90 6.83
CA ILE A 122 4.37 6.23 7.55
C ILE A 122 3.14 6.23 6.66
N GLU A 123 2.54 5.08 6.48
CA GLU A 123 1.31 4.92 5.70
C GLU A 123 0.09 4.66 6.60
N ASP A 124 -1.04 5.25 6.24
CA ASP A 124 -2.36 4.88 6.74
C ASP A 124 -3.14 4.23 5.60
N PRO A 125 -3.24 2.89 5.59
CA PRO A 125 -3.93 2.18 4.52
C PRO A 125 -5.43 2.43 4.47
N LEU A 126 -6.05 2.77 5.61
CA LEU A 126 -7.49 3.00 5.70
C LEU A 126 -7.88 4.35 5.08
N LEU A 127 -7.13 5.39 5.41
CA LEU A 127 -7.34 6.72 4.86
C LEU A 127 -6.63 6.95 3.52
N ARG A 128 -5.82 6.01 3.08
CA ARG A 128 -4.96 6.15 1.90
C ARG A 128 -4.09 7.40 1.98
N GLN A 129 -3.49 7.62 3.14
CA GLN A 129 -2.62 8.76 3.40
C GLN A 129 -1.23 8.33 3.79
N VAL A 130 -0.26 9.18 3.46
CA VAL A 130 1.13 9.03 3.89
C VAL A 130 1.59 10.27 4.63
N ASN A 131 2.48 10.06 5.59
CA ASN A 131 3.20 11.11 6.31
C ASN A 131 4.66 10.71 6.43
N PHE A 132 5.51 11.64 6.80
CA PHE A 132 6.92 11.39 7.11
C PHE A 132 7.18 11.72 8.55
N LYS A 133 7.89 10.85 9.25
CA LYS A 133 8.31 11.05 10.64
C LYS A 133 9.82 11.14 10.68
N LEU A 134 10.34 12.04 11.55
CA LEU A 134 11.76 12.08 11.84
C LEU A 134 12.24 10.78 12.47
N LYS A 135 13.37 10.28 12.00
CA LYS A 135 14.02 9.12 12.61
C LYS A 135 14.57 9.49 13.98
N ALA A 136 14.53 8.55 14.92
CA ALA A 136 15.12 8.73 16.23
C ALA A 136 16.64 8.96 16.10
N GLY A 137 17.18 10.00 16.76
CA GLY A 137 18.60 10.37 16.72
C GLY A 137 18.96 11.51 15.77
N VAL A 138 18.06 11.91 14.89
CA VAL A 138 18.22 13.16 14.13
C VAL A 138 17.90 14.32 15.06
N ARG A 139 18.94 14.98 15.58
CA ARG A 139 18.77 16.24 16.33
C ARG A 139 18.28 17.30 15.35
N ASN A 140 17.14 17.91 15.67
CA ASN A 140 16.81 19.20 15.10
C ASN A 140 18.00 20.09 15.38
N GLY A 141 18.69 20.56 14.33
CA GLY A 141 19.78 21.51 14.49
C GLY A 141 19.28 22.75 15.23
N GLY A 142 19.33 22.67 16.55
CA GLY A 142 19.05 23.78 17.42
C GLY A 142 20.14 24.80 17.17
N LYS A 143 19.77 26.00 16.76
CA LYS A 143 20.60 27.18 16.83
C LYS A 143 21.13 27.29 18.26
N SER A 144 22.44 27.23 18.38
CA SER A 144 23.16 27.85 19.51
C SER A 144 23.13 29.33 19.32
#